data_9bf3091c60fd54a075150dc0e847143f
#
_entry.id   9bf3091c60fd54a075150dc0e847143f
#
_cell.length_a   1.000
_cell.length_b   1.000
_cell.length_c   1.000
_cell.angle_alpha   90.00
_cell.angle_beta   90.00
_cell.angle_gamma   90.00
#
_symmetry.space_group_name_H-M   'P 1'
#
loop_
_entity.id
_entity.type
_entity.pdbx_description
1 polymer ?
#
loop_
_entity_poly.entity_id
_entity_poly.type
_entity_poly.pdbx_seq_one_letter_code
_entity_poly.pdbx_strand_id
1 'polypeptide(L)'
;MFFQVYGANALAQWGMLLAVLVGLILLNEFARRTKFGGAVMFFAIPLALTVYFVAIAIGARAGAPWALNNQTHLYMNGWFHYAKLYAALTGCIGFMMIKYKWGIGAEHWFKPFPFIIVAINILIAVVSDFESAVNGWNKWWLSSEGVWLYGGWHNVMNGIAGILNIFCMTAWWSVWASKDKKDMIWPDMTWVYIVIYDIWNFAYTYNCLPTHSWYCGIALLLAPTIAALLWNRGGWIMNRANTLAIWCMFAQVLPLFQETFKNGQQWFSWAVLPVQYPQGVETIKQIYAAVGGDAAAVGTTVDTVAANPTMMLVISALALVTNLIAICYIISVSKKRHINPYKQDVFVDQKYYKDAMARADVD
;
A
#
# COMPACT_ATOMS: atom_id res chain seq x y z
N MET A 1 7.82 -0.90 -21.10
CA MET A 1 7.59 0.19 -20.10
C MET A 1 6.34 -0.19 -19.32
N PHE A 2 6.32 -0.01 -18.00
CA PHE A 2 5.16 -0.37 -17.17
C PHE A 2 4.08 0.72 -17.13
N PHE A 3 4.47 1.97 -17.28
CA PHE A 3 3.60 3.12 -17.12
C PHE A 3 3.62 4.03 -18.36
N GLN A 4 2.53 4.76 -18.55
CA GLN A 4 2.35 5.71 -19.63
C GLN A 4 2.98 7.08 -19.26
N VAL A 5 4.30 7.14 -19.14
CA VAL A 5 5.05 8.36 -18.86
C VAL A 5 5.69 8.86 -20.14
N TYR A 6 5.00 9.77 -20.83
CA TYR A 6 5.49 10.34 -22.09
C TYR A 6 4.86 11.72 -22.37
N GLY A 7 5.41 12.43 -23.34
CA GLY A 7 4.91 13.73 -23.73
C GLY A 7 5.38 14.89 -22.84
N ALA A 8 4.72 16.04 -22.98
CA ALA A 8 5.13 17.29 -22.33
C ALA A 8 5.11 17.24 -20.78
N ASN A 9 4.28 16.37 -20.19
CA ASN A 9 4.11 16.25 -18.75
C ASN A 9 5.08 15.25 -18.11
N ALA A 10 5.84 14.48 -18.87
CA ALA A 10 6.69 13.40 -18.35
C ALA A 10 7.69 13.90 -17.28
N LEU A 11 8.34 15.03 -17.53
CA LEU A 11 9.31 15.59 -16.57
C LEU A 11 8.65 15.98 -15.24
N ALA A 12 7.47 16.59 -15.28
CA ALA A 12 6.71 16.95 -14.08
C ALA A 12 6.22 15.72 -13.32
N GLN A 13 5.79 14.67 -14.01
CA GLN A 13 5.37 13.40 -13.40
C GLN A 13 6.53 12.68 -12.71
N TRP A 14 7.73 12.66 -13.31
CA TRP A 14 8.94 12.14 -12.66
C TRP A 14 9.38 13.01 -11.49
N GLY A 15 9.32 14.34 -11.63
CA GLY A 15 9.63 15.28 -10.55
C GLY A 15 8.71 15.09 -9.35
N MET A 16 7.40 14.88 -9.57
CA MET A 16 6.45 14.61 -8.50
C MET A 16 6.68 13.25 -7.84
N LEU A 17 7.02 12.21 -8.61
CA LEU A 17 7.39 10.91 -8.04
C LEU A 17 8.55 11.05 -7.06
N LEU A 18 9.59 11.80 -7.45
CA LEU A 18 10.74 12.05 -6.59
C LEU A 18 10.36 12.89 -5.36
N ALA A 19 9.51 13.92 -5.54
CA ALA A 19 9.03 14.75 -4.43
C ALA A 19 8.24 13.93 -3.41
N VAL A 20 7.36 13.04 -3.88
CA VAL A 20 6.60 12.11 -3.01
C VAL A 20 7.53 11.15 -2.29
N LEU A 21 8.51 10.56 -2.99
CA LEU A 21 9.48 9.64 -2.39
C LEU A 21 10.27 10.32 -1.27
N VAL A 22 10.85 11.49 -1.55
CA VAL A 22 11.64 12.25 -0.57
C VAL A 22 10.75 12.74 0.57
N GLY A 23 9.56 13.25 0.27
CA GLY A 23 8.58 13.70 1.26
C GLY A 23 8.19 12.59 2.23
N LEU A 24 7.89 11.38 1.73
CA LEU A 24 7.58 10.23 2.56
C LEU A 24 8.76 9.81 3.46
N ILE A 25 9.99 9.83 2.95
CA ILE A 25 11.19 9.56 3.75
C ILE A 25 11.31 10.60 4.87
N LEU A 26 11.25 11.89 4.54
CA LEU A 26 11.42 12.97 5.53
C LEU A 26 10.32 12.96 6.60
N LEU A 27 9.06 12.78 6.22
CA LEU A 27 7.94 12.71 7.16
C LEU A 27 8.00 11.44 8.03
N ASN A 28 8.42 10.31 7.47
CA ASN A 28 8.68 9.10 8.26
C ASN A 28 9.81 9.33 9.28
N GLU A 29 10.91 9.95 8.88
CA GLU A 29 12.02 10.28 9.79
C GLU A 29 11.57 11.22 10.90
N PHE A 30 10.78 12.24 10.60
CA PHE A 30 10.19 13.13 11.60
C PHE A 30 9.30 12.36 12.58
N ALA A 31 8.38 11.53 12.07
CA ALA A 31 7.43 10.77 12.89
C ALA A 31 8.12 9.74 13.79
N ARG A 32 9.16 9.04 13.28
CA ARG A 32 9.80 7.96 14.04
C ARG A 32 10.84 8.43 15.04
N ARG A 33 11.54 9.55 14.78
CA ARG A 33 12.68 9.97 15.62
C ARG A 33 12.28 10.66 16.91
N THR A 34 11.09 11.22 16.98
CA THR A 34 10.65 11.98 18.15
C THR A 34 9.25 11.57 18.59
N LYS A 35 8.97 11.66 19.90
CA LYS A 35 7.61 11.47 20.44
C LYS A 35 6.66 12.54 19.88
N PHE A 36 7.13 13.78 19.76
CA PHE A 36 6.35 14.89 19.19
C PHE A 36 5.97 14.63 17.74
N GLY A 37 6.92 14.22 16.89
CA GLY A 37 6.65 13.88 15.49
C GLY A 37 5.63 12.75 15.36
N GLY A 38 5.76 11.68 16.15
CA GLY A 38 4.80 10.60 16.19
C GLY A 38 3.40 11.06 16.67
N ALA A 39 3.34 11.90 17.71
CA ALA A 39 2.09 12.44 18.22
C ALA A 39 1.38 13.34 17.19
N VAL A 40 2.12 14.20 16.50
CA VAL A 40 1.57 15.05 15.44
C VAL A 40 1.05 14.21 14.28
N MET A 41 1.89 13.29 13.76
CA MET A 41 1.56 12.56 12.54
C MET A 41 0.48 11.49 12.74
N PHE A 42 0.41 10.84 13.92
CA PHE A 42 -0.48 9.69 14.11
C PHE A 42 -1.63 9.93 15.12
N PHE A 43 -1.71 11.13 15.71
CA PHE A 43 -2.84 11.52 16.55
C PHE A 43 -3.42 12.88 16.14
N ALA A 44 -2.64 13.97 16.15
CA ALA A 44 -3.18 15.30 15.94
C ALA A 44 -3.73 15.49 14.51
N ILE A 45 -2.95 15.17 13.48
CA ILE A 45 -3.39 15.27 12.08
C ILE A 45 -4.56 14.32 11.79
N PRO A 46 -4.52 13.02 12.13
CA PRO A 46 -5.66 12.13 11.92
C PRO A 46 -6.94 12.56 12.64
N LEU A 47 -6.83 13.12 13.84
CA LEU A 47 -7.99 13.65 14.55
C LEU A 47 -8.62 14.83 13.79
N ALA A 48 -7.80 15.79 13.35
CA ALA A 48 -8.27 16.91 12.55
C ALA A 48 -8.90 16.45 11.23
N LEU A 49 -8.28 15.47 10.54
CA LEU A 49 -8.81 14.89 9.32
C LEU A 49 -10.11 14.12 9.56
N THR A 50 -10.24 13.40 10.68
CA THR A 50 -11.50 12.72 11.03
C THR A 50 -12.64 13.71 11.18
N VAL A 51 -12.41 14.84 11.88
CA VAL A 51 -13.40 15.92 11.99
C VAL A 51 -13.77 16.47 10.61
N TYR A 52 -12.77 16.71 9.75
CA TYR A 52 -12.98 17.16 8.38
C TYR A 52 -13.81 16.16 7.54
N PHE A 53 -13.48 14.87 7.58
CA PHE A 53 -14.23 13.85 6.84
C PHE A 53 -15.66 13.71 7.33
N VAL A 54 -15.90 13.77 8.64
CA VAL A 54 -17.24 13.74 9.22
C VAL A 54 -18.04 14.97 8.78
N ALA A 55 -17.43 16.18 8.81
CA ALA A 55 -18.08 17.39 8.35
C ALA A 55 -18.48 17.30 6.87
N ILE A 56 -17.62 16.81 5.99
CA ILE A 56 -17.93 16.58 4.57
C ILE A 56 -19.06 15.56 4.41
N ALA A 57 -19.01 14.43 5.13
CA ALA A 57 -20.05 13.40 5.03
C ALA A 57 -21.42 13.92 5.46
N ILE A 58 -21.49 14.70 6.56
CA ILE A 58 -22.73 15.33 7.03
C ILE A 58 -23.22 16.39 6.03
N GLY A 59 -22.31 17.27 5.57
CA GLY A 59 -22.65 18.32 4.61
C GLY A 59 -23.16 17.75 3.28
N ALA A 60 -22.53 16.69 2.77
CA ALA A 60 -22.95 16.04 1.53
C ALA A 60 -24.34 15.37 1.68
N ARG A 61 -24.60 14.71 2.81
CA ARG A 61 -25.95 14.15 3.11
C ARG A 61 -27.02 15.23 3.24
N ALA A 62 -26.66 16.41 3.71
CA ALA A 62 -27.55 17.56 3.80
C ALA A 62 -27.71 18.32 2.46
N GLY A 63 -27.06 17.89 1.39
CA GLY A 63 -27.10 18.54 0.09
C GLY A 63 -26.30 19.85 0.01
N ALA A 64 -25.39 20.11 0.94
CA ALA A 64 -24.62 21.36 1.00
C ALA A 64 -23.62 21.45 -0.16
N PRO A 65 -23.66 22.51 -1.01
CA PRO A 65 -22.82 22.62 -2.20
C PRO A 65 -21.32 22.59 -1.88
N TRP A 66 -20.88 23.13 -0.74
CA TRP A 66 -19.48 23.12 -0.33
C TRP A 66 -18.95 21.69 -0.07
N ALA A 67 -19.80 20.79 0.40
CA ALA A 67 -19.42 19.40 0.65
C ALA A 67 -19.53 18.55 -0.62
N LEU A 68 -20.61 18.73 -1.40
CA LEU A 68 -20.82 18.03 -2.66
C LEU A 68 -19.73 18.32 -3.70
N ASN A 69 -19.23 19.54 -3.75
CA ASN A 69 -18.15 19.95 -4.66
C ASN A 69 -16.75 19.76 -4.05
N ASN A 70 -16.65 19.18 -2.87
CA ASN A 70 -15.36 18.95 -2.22
C ASN A 70 -14.61 17.80 -2.90
N GLN A 71 -13.30 17.97 -3.12
CA GLN A 71 -12.45 16.99 -3.81
C GLN A 71 -12.40 15.65 -3.09
N THR A 72 -12.38 15.65 -1.75
CA THR A 72 -12.42 14.41 -0.96
C THR A 72 -13.74 13.67 -1.21
N HIS A 73 -14.87 14.39 -1.22
CA HIS A 73 -16.18 13.78 -1.51
C HIS A 73 -16.25 13.19 -2.91
N LEU A 74 -15.75 13.90 -3.90
CA LEU A 74 -15.82 13.49 -5.31
C LEU A 74 -14.95 12.28 -5.65
N TYR A 75 -13.76 12.17 -5.04
CA TYR A 75 -12.73 11.22 -5.49
C TYR A 75 -12.25 10.23 -4.43
N MET A 76 -12.40 10.53 -3.13
CA MET A 76 -11.75 9.79 -2.04
C MET A 76 -12.72 9.42 -0.91
N ASN A 77 -14.01 9.39 -1.17
CA ASN A 77 -15.06 9.13 -0.16
C ASN A 77 -15.47 7.64 -0.06
N GLY A 78 -14.78 6.75 -0.74
CA GLY A 78 -15.03 5.31 -0.67
C GLY A 78 -14.63 4.71 0.69
N TRP A 79 -15.36 3.68 1.12
CA TRP A 79 -15.10 2.96 2.38
C TRP A 79 -13.67 2.41 2.46
N PHE A 80 -13.12 1.98 1.33
CA PHE A 80 -11.79 1.40 1.23
C PHE A 80 -10.70 2.38 1.63
N HIS A 81 -10.82 3.65 1.23
CA HIS A 81 -9.86 4.71 1.58
C HIS A 81 -9.80 4.94 3.09
N TYR A 82 -10.96 4.99 3.75
CA TYR A 82 -11.04 5.12 5.21
C TYR A 82 -10.53 3.88 5.92
N ALA A 83 -10.91 2.68 5.45
CA ALA A 83 -10.43 1.43 6.01
C ALA A 83 -8.89 1.34 5.95
N LYS A 84 -8.27 1.69 4.82
CA LYS A 84 -6.81 1.71 4.66
C LYS A 84 -6.14 2.73 5.57
N LEU A 85 -6.69 3.94 5.69
CA LEU A 85 -6.15 4.98 6.57
C LEU A 85 -6.16 4.53 8.03
N TYR A 86 -7.32 4.11 8.54
CA TYR A 86 -7.44 3.77 9.96
C TYR A 86 -6.75 2.45 10.33
N ALA A 87 -6.68 1.48 9.41
CA ALA A 87 -5.87 0.28 9.61
C ALA A 87 -4.38 0.62 9.69
N ALA A 88 -3.88 1.50 8.81
CA ALA A 88 -2.50 1.96 8.87
C ALA A 88 -2.20 2.74 10.16
N LEU A 89 -3.10 3.64 10.58
CA LEU A 89 -2.98 4.38 11.85
C LEU A 89 -2.97 3.46 13.06
N THR A 90 -3.84 2.44 13.09
CA THR A 90 -3.86 1.43 14.14
C THR A 90 -2.50 0.72 14.22
N GLY A 91 -1.91 0.39 13.07
CA GLY A 91 -0.56 -0.14 12.98
C GLY A 91 0.48 0.81 13.57
N CYS A 92 0.49 2.08 13.13
CA CYS A 92 1.44 3.09 13.62
C CYS A 92 1.34 3.28 15.14
N ILE A 93 0.13 3.37 15.69
CA ILE A 93 -0.10 3.52 17.13
C ILE A 93 0.40 2.30 17.90
N GLY A 94 0.05 1.07 17.45
CA GLY A 94 0.52 -0.15 18.09
C GLY A 94 2.05 -0.29 18.04
N PHE A 95 2.68 0.12 16.95
CA PHE A 95 4.15 0.12 16.84
C PHE A 95 4.80 1.18 17.75
N MET A 96 4.14 2.33 17.94
CA MET A 96 4.57 3.31 18.94
C MET A 96 4.41 2.76 20.38
N MET A 97 3.35 2.00 20.67
CA MET A 97 3.17 1.36 21.96
C MET A 97 4.31 0.37 22.28
N ILE A 98 4.70 -0.46 21.31
CA ILE A 98 5.85 -1.37 21.45
C ILE A 98 7.15 -0.58 21.62
N LYS A 99 7.42 0.38 20.73
CA LYS A 99 8.62 1.18 20.70
C LYS A 99 8.89 1.94 22.02
N TYR A 100 7.83 2.49 22.61
CA TYR A 100 7.93 3.28 23.84
C TYR A 100 7.59 2.47 25.10
N LYS A 101 7.25 1.18 24.94
CA LYS A 101 6.77 0.30 26.03
C LYS A 101 5.56 0.92 26.76
N TRP A 102 4.56 1.45 26.01
CA TRP A 102 3.36 2.08 26.56
C TRP A 102 2.25 1.07 26.82
N GLY A 103 1.75 1.02 28.08
CA GLY A 103 0.64 0.15 28.45
C GLY A 103 0.86 -1.28 27.98
N ILE A 104 -0.08 -1.85 27.25
CA ILE A 104 0.01 -3.22 26.73
C ILE A 104 1.17 -3.42 25.73
N GLY A 105 1.73 -2.35 25.17
CA GLY A 105 2.89 -2.42 24.28
C GLY A 105 4.18 -2.88 24.99
N ALA A 106 4.22 -2.87 26.33
CA ALA A 106 5.30 -3.45 27.14
C ALA A 106 5.15 -4.97 27.33
N GLU A 107 3.94 -5.50 27.09
CA GLU A 107 3.61 -6.87 27.41
C GLU A 107 4.08 -7.85 26.33
N HIS A 108 4.60 -9.00 26.76
CA HIS A 108 5.10 -10.02 25.84
C HIS A 108 4.03 -10.51 24.86
N TRP A 109 2.78 -10.68 25.30
CA TRP A 109 1.68 -11.16 24.49
C TRP A 109 1.30 -10.21 23.35
N PHE A 110 1.68 -8.93 23.46
CA PHE A 110 1.40 -7.92 22.41
C PHE A 110 2.43 -7.93 21.25
N LYS A 111 3.56 -8.63 21.41
CA LYS A 111 4.60 -8.70 20.37
C LYS A 111 4.11 -9.19 18.99
N PRO A 112 3.14 -10.13 18.87
CA PRO A 112 2.59 -10.54 17.56
C PRO A 112 1.66 -9.50 16.91
N PHE A 113 1.32 -8.40 17.56
CA PHE A 113 0.44 -7.36 16.99
C PHE A 113 0.90 -6.88 15.60
N PRO A 114 2.21 -6.61 15.34
CA PRO A 114 2.66 -6.23 14.00
C PRO A 114 2.34 -7.27 12.93
N PHE A 115 2.48 -8.55 13.23
CA PHE A 115 2.07 -9.62 12.31
C PHE A 115 0.57 -9.53 11.99
N ILE A 116 -0.28 -9.41 13.02
CA ILE A 116 -1.74 -9.40 12.85
C ILE A 116 -2.18 -8.23 11.98
N ILE A 117 -1.73 -7.02 12.27
CA ILE A 117 -2.17 -5.84 11.52
C ILE A 117 -1.66 -5.84 10.07
N VAL A 118 -0.45 -6.35 9.82
CA VAL A 118 0.11 -6.49 8.48
C VAL A 118 -0.63 -7.57 7.70
N ALA A 119 -0.91 -8.71 8.31
CA ALA A 119 -1.68 -9.79 7.69
C ALA A 119 -3.08 -9.31 7.27
N ILE A 120 -3.78 -8.56 8.12
CA ILE A 120 -5.08 -7.95 7.79
C ILE A 120 -4.95 -7.02 6.59
N ASN A 121 -3.94 -6.14 6.56
CA ASN A 121 -3.71 -5.24 5.42
C ASN A 121 -3.40 -5.99 4.11
N ILE A 122 -2.66 -7.10 4.18
CA ILE A 122 -2.41 -7.97 3.03
C ILE A 122 -3.71 -8.65 2.58
N LEU A 123 -4.51 -9.18 3.51
CA LEU A 123 -5.78 -9.84 3.18
C LEU A 123 -6.77 -8.91 2.48
N ILE A 124 -6.84 -7.63 2.87
CA ILE A 124 -7.67 -6.64 2.15
C ILE A 124 -7.25 -6.53 0.69
N ALA A 125 -5.95 -6.53 0.40
CA ALA A 125 -5.44 -6.50 -0.97
C ALA A 125 -5.69 -7.81 -1.72
N VAL A 126 -5.53 -8.95 -1.06
CA VAL A 126 -5.84 -10.29 -1.59
C VAL A 126 -7.31 -10.40 -1.99
N VAL A 127 -8.22 -9.90 -1.15
CA VAL A 127 -9.66 -9.87 -1.48
C VAL A 127 -9.93 -9.03 -2.72
N SER A 128 -9.30 -7.85 -2.86
CA SER A 128 -9.45 -7.00 -4.05
C SER A 128 -8.94 -7.69 -5.33
N ASP A 129 -7.84 -8.45 -5.24
CA ASP A 129 -7.34 -9.24 -6.37
C ASP A 129 -8.35 -10.33 -6.77
N PHE A 130 -8.86 -11.12 -5.81
CA PHE A 130 -9.85 -12.16 -6.12
C PHE A 130 -11.19 -11.58 -6.58
N GLU A 131 -11.64 -10.46 -6.02
CA GLU A 131 -12.82 -9.73 -6.49
C GLU A 131 -12.65 -9.35 -7.97
N SER A 132 -11.49 -8.81 -8.35
CA SER A 132 -11.19 -8.47 -9.75
C SER A 132 -11.14 -9.70 -10.64
N ALA A 133 -10.59 -10.83 -10.16
CA ALA A 133 -10.60 -12.07 -10.92
C ALA A 133 -12.02 -12.59 -11.18
N VAL A 134 -12.90 -12.50 -10.19
CA VAL A 134 -14.29 -13.04 -10.30
C VAL A 134 -15.15 -12.13 -11.18
N ASN A 135 -15.12 -10.82 -10.94
CA ASN A 135 -16.02 -9.88 -11.61
C ASN A 135 -15.53 -9.46 -13.00
N GLY A 136 -14.20 -9.41 -13.20
CA GLY A 136 -13.56 -8.89 -14.40
C GLY A 136 -12.82 -9.90 -15.25
N TRP A 137 -13.15 -11.19 -15.21
CA TRP A 137 -12.41 -12.24 -15.93
C TRP A 137 -12.33 -11.99 -17.44
N ASN A 138 -11.14 -11.62 -17.91
CA ASN A 138 -10.87 -11.23 -19.29
C ASN A 138 -11.76 -10.11 -19.84
N LYS A 139 -12.28 -9.26 -18.94
CA LYS A 139 -13.11 -8.11 -19.30
C LYS A 139 -12.89 -6.94 -18.34
N TRP A 140 -13.30 -5.76 -18.76
CA TRP A 140 -13.38 -4.60 -17.89
C TRP A 140 -14.57 -4.70 -16.95
N TRP A 141 -14.39 -4.27 -15.70
CA TRP A 141 -15.47 -4.16 -14.73
C TRP A 141 -15.26 -2.93 -13.85
N LEU A 142 -16.35 -2.37 -13.35
CA LEU A 142 -16.34 -1.22 -12.46
C LEU A 142 -16.31 -1.69 -11.02
N SER A 143 -15.23 -1.38 -10.31
CA SER A 143 -15.09 -1.72 -8.88
C SER A 143 -16.03 -0.89 -8.00
N SER A 144 -16.26 -1.32 -6.77
CA SER A 144 -17.04 -0.58 -5.77
C SER A 144 -16.49 0.81 -5.46
N GLU A 145 -15.21 1.05 -5.76
CA GLU A 145 -14.53 2.34 -5.60
C GLU A 145 -14.63 3.24 -6.86
N GLY A 146 -15.43 2.85 -7.84
CA GLY A 146 -15.63 3.62 -9.08
C GLY A 146 -14.42 3.60 -10.03
N VAL A 147 -13.55 2.60 -9.90
CA VAL A 147 -12.38 2.44 -10.77
C VAL A 147 -12.59 1.27 -11.72
N TRP A 148 -12.33 1.51 -13.02
CA TRP A 148 -12.36 0.45 -14.02
C TRP A 148 -11.11 -0.41 -13.92
N LEU A 149 -11.32 -1.72 -13.76
CA LEU A 149 -10.28 -2.73 -13.64
C LEU A 149 -10.46 -3.80 -14.71
N TYR A 150 -9.37 -4.43 -15.10
CA TYR A 150 -9.36 -5.58 -15.98
C TYR A 150 -8.90 -6.80 -15.19
N GLY A 151 -9.74 -7.82 -15.09
CA GLY A 151 -9.47 -9.00 -14.28
C GLY A 151 -8.96 -10.18 -15.09
N GLY A 152 -8.37 -11.16 -14.40
CA GLY A 152 -7.87 -12.37 -15.03
C GLY A 152 -6.89 -13.17 -14.17
N TRP A 153 -6.12 -14.04 -14.80
CA TRP A 153 -5.12 -14.90 -14.13
C TRP A 153 -4.08 -14.11 -13.31
N HIS A 154 -3.72 -12.89 -13.73
CA HIS A 154 -2.81 -12.04 -13.00
C HIS A 154 -3.31 -11.73 -11.58
N ASN A 155 -4.61 -11.50 -11.39
CA ASN A 155 -5.18 -11.28 -10.07
C ASN A 155 -5.16 -12.56 -9.23
N VAL A 156 -5.46 -13.74 -9.82
CA VAL A 156 -5.38 -15.03 -9.09
C VAL A 156 -3.95 -15.27 -8.62
N MET A 157 -2.97 -15.10 -9.51
CA MET A 157 -1.55 -15.28 -9.16
C MET A 157 -1.11 -14.32 -8.06
N ASN A 158 -1.51 -13.06 -8.14
CA ASN A 158 -1.15 -12.06 -7.15
C ASN A 158 -1.88 -12.28 -5.81
N GLY A 159 -3.14 -12.68 -5.82
CA GLY A 159 -3.89 -13.06 -4.62
C GLY A 159 -3.23 -14.24 -3.89
N ILE A 160 -2.83 -15.29 -4.62
CA ILE A 160 -2.08 -16.42 -4.05
C ILE A 160 -0.71 -15.94 -3.51
N ALA A 161 0.00 -15.09 -4.25
CA ALA A 161 1.26 -14.51 -3.79
C ALA A 161 1.09 -13.74 -2.48
N GLY A 162 0.00 -12.99 -2.31
CA GLY A 162 -0.32 -12.29 -1.07
C GLY A 162 -0.57 -13.22 0.11
N ILE A 163 -1.27 -14.34 -0.11
CA ILE A 163 -1.44 -15.38 0.92
C ILE A 163 -0.08 -15.97 1.32
N LEU A 164 0.76 -16.32 0.36
CA LEU A 164 2.10 -16.82 0.63
C LEU A 164 2.97 -15.78 1.35
N ASN A 165 2.81 -14.50 1.02
CA ASN A 165 3.52 -13.40 1.67
C ASN A 165 3.20 -13.33 3.18
N ILE A 166 1.95 -13.57 3.58
CA ILE A 166 1.57 -13.68 5.00
C ILE A 166 2.33 -14.83 5.67
N PHE A 167 2.41 -15.99 5.04
CA PHE A 167 3.15 -17.14 5.59
C PHE A 167 4.67 -16.94 5.57
N CYS A 168 5.21 -16.01 4.79
CA CYS A 168 6.62 -15.64 4.81
C CYS A 168 6.99 -14.67 5.96
N MET A 169 6.04 -14.14 6.71
CA MET A 169 6.32 -13.40 7.94
C MET A 169 6.70 -14.37 9.06
N THR A 170 7.93 -14.32 9.51
CA THR A 170 8.49 -15.25 10.49
C THR A 170 8.77 -14.58 11.84
N ALA A 171 9.03 -15.36 12.89
CA ALA A 171 9.43 -14.90 14.22
C ALA A 171 8.50 -13.82 14.82
N TRP A 172 7.20 -14.07 14.90
CA TRP A 172 6.20 -13.07 15.34
C TRP A 172 6.42 -12.53 16.75
N TRP A 173 7.17 -13.28 17.59
CA TRP A 173 7.50 -12.92 18.97
C TRP A 173 8.83 -12.19 19.08
N SER A 174 9.63 -12.12 18.02
CA SER A 174 10.92 -11.43 17.98
C SER A 174 10.74 -9.97 17.52
N VAL A 175 9.92 -9.23 18.26
CA VAL A 175 9.65 -7.82 18.05
C VAL A 175 10.09 -7.03 19.27
N TRP A 176 10.88 -5.96 19.05
CA TRP A 176 11.59 -5.25 20.11
C TRP A 176 11.50 -3.73 19.92
N ALA A 177 11.62 -2.98 21.03
CA ALA A 177 11.98 -1.57 20.93
C ALA A 177 13.44 -1.42 20.50
N SER A 178 13.80 -0.33 19.83
CA SER A 178 15.21 0.01 19.65
C SER A 178 15.79 0.64 20.92
N LYS A 179 17.11 0.43 21.16
CA LYS A 179 17.85 1.01 22.30
C LYS A 179 17.70 2.52 22.41
N ASP A 180 17.64 3.21 21.29
CA ASP A 180 17.44 4.67 21.21
C ASP A 180 15.96 5.10 21.20
N LYS A 181 15.03 4.14 21.33
CA LYS A 181 13.57 4.34 21.32
C LYS A 181 13.04 5.08 20.08
N LYS A 182 13.75 5.00 18.96
CA LYS A 182 13.29 5.58 17.70
C LYS A 182 12.49 4.62 16.85
N ASP A 183 12.66 3.32 17.04
CA ASP A 183 12.09 2.30 16.19
C ASP A 183 11.46 1.14 16.96
N MET A 184 10.47 0.52 16.35
CA MET A 184 10.11 -0.87 16.60
C MET A 184 10.96 -1.72 15.64
N ILE A 185 11.66 -2.71 16.17
CA ILE A 185 12.57 -3.58 15.45
C ILE A 185 11.94 -4.96 15.30
N TRP A 186 11.85 -5.47 14.08
CA TRP A 186 11.53 -6.85 13.78
C TRP A 186 12.68 -7.44 12.95
N PRO A 187 13.67 -8.08 13.60
CA PRO A 187 14.94 -8.46 12.97
C PRO A 187 14.79 -9.47 11.83
N ASP A 188 13.84 -10.38 11.96
CA ASP A 188 13.60 -11.46 11.00
C ASP A 188 12.92 -10.97 9.70
N MET A 189 12.38 -9.74 9.69
CA MET A 189 11.96 -9.05 8.45
C MET A 189 13.19 -8.52 7.69
N THR A 190 13.95 -9.44 7.13
CA THR A 190 15.18 -9.13 6.39
C THR A 190 14.87 -8.65 4.97
N TRP A 191 15.95 -8.33 4.22
CA TRP A 191 15.84 -7.95 2.81
C TRP A 191 15.05 -8.97 1.97
N VAL A 192 15.05 -10.27 2.35
CA VAL A 192 14.29 -11.33 1.65
C VAL A 192 12.80 -11.01 1.71
N TYR A 193 12.27 -10.76 2.92
CA TYR A 193 10.86 -10.41 3.08
C TYR A 193 10.52 -9.09 2.41
N ILE A 194 11.38 -8.08 2.58
CA ILE A 194 11.18 -6.74 1.99
C ILE A 194 11.01 -6.84 0.48
N VAL A 195 11.89 -7.57 -0.21
CA VAL A 195 11.85 -7.71 -1.66
C VAL A 195 10.59 -8.44 -2.14
N ILE A 196 10.23 -9.57 -1.52
CA ILE A 196 9.02 -10.31 -1.94
C ILE A 196 7.74 -9.54 -1.66
N TYR A 197 7.70 -8.77 -0.58
CA TYR A 197 6.57 -7.89 -0.27
C TYR A 197 6.48 -6.74 -1.29
N ASP A 198 7.60 -6.07 -1.59
CA ASP A 198 7.60 -4.95 -2.54
C ASP A 198 7.17 -5.41 -3.94
N ILE A 199 7.63 -6.57 -4.42
CA ILE A 199 7.22 -7.14 -5.71
C ILE A 199 5.71 -7.47 -5.68
N TRP A 200 5.23 -8.15 -4.65
CA TRP A 200 3.82 -8.50 -4.50
C TRP A 200 2.93 -7.24 -4.42
N ASN A 201 3.32 -6.28 -3.61
CA ASN A 201 2.51 -5.07 -3.41
C ASN A 201 2.55 -4.15 -4.65
N PHE A 202 3.68 -4.13 -5.38
CA PHE A 202 3.74 -3.48 -6.69
C PHE A 202 2.74 -4.10 -7.67
N ALA A 203 2.70 -5.44 -7.76
CA ALA A 203 1.74 -6.14 -8.61
C ALA A 203 0.28 -5.81 -8.19
N TYR A 204 -0.02 -5.82 -6.89
CA TYR A 204 -1.33 -5.44 -6.37
C TYR A 204 -1.73 -4.01 -6.78
N THR A 205 -0.86 -3.04 -6.54
CA THR A 205 -1.17 -1.63 -6.88
C THR A 205 -1.31 -1.45 -8.38
N TYR A 206 -0.51 -2.16 -9.17
CA TYR A 206 -0.56 -2.13 -10.63
C TYR A 206 -1.86 -2.71 -11.18
N ASN A 207 -2.36 -3.79 -10.60
CA ASN A 207 -3.56 -4.50 -11.03
C ASN A 207 -4.86 -3.84 -10.55
N CYS A 208 -4.88 -3.40 -9.27
CA CYS A 208 -6.11 -3.01 -8.58
C CYS A 208 -6.19 -1.52 -8.22
N LEU A 209 -5.10 -0.76 -8.32
CA LEU A 209 -5.04 0.67 -8.00
C LEU A 209 -4.38 1.49 -9.13
N PRO A 210 -4.87 1.39 -10.38
CA PRO A 210 -4.17 1.93 -11.54
C PRO A 210 -3.92 3.44 -11.47
N THR A 211 -4.88 4.21 -10.96
CA THR A 211 -4.76 5.68 -10.85
C THR A 211 -3.76 6.13 -9.77
N HIS A 212 -3.41 5.25 -8.85
CA HIS A 212 -2.48 5.52 -7.75
C HIS A 212 -1.16 4.76 -7.88
N SER A 213 -1.07 3.77 -8.77
CA SER A 213 0.04 2.80 -8.81
C SER A 213 1.40 3.44 -9.04
N TRP A 214 1.48 4.56 -9.78
CA TRP A 214 2.72 5.31 -9.98
C TRP A 214 3.35 5.75 -8.66
N TYR A 215 2.54 6.27 -7.73
CA TYR A 215 3.02 6.73 -6.43
C TYR A 215 2.99 5.63 -5.38
N CYS A 216 1.90 4.86 -5.28
CA CYS A 216 1.77 3.78 -4.31
C CYS A 216 2.64 2.57 -4.63
N GLY A 217 2.78 2.23 -5.91
CA GLY A 217 3.58 1.10 -6.37
C GLY A 217 5.08 1.38 -6.43
N ILE A 218 5.50 2.65 -6.46
CA ILE A 218 6.92 3.01 -6.55
C ILE A 218 7.36 3.82 -5.34
N ALA A 219 6.93 5.09 -5.20
CA ALA A 219 7.42 5.97 -4.15
C ALA A 219 7.10 5.45 -2.74
N LEU A 220 5.87 5.00 -2.52
CA LEU A 220 5.41 4.49 -1.23
C LEU A 220 6.06 3.15 -0.83
N LEU A 221 6.51 2.32 -1.77
CA LEU A 221 7.26 1.10 -1.49
C LEU A 221 8.75 1.38 -1.31
N LEU A 222 9.33 2.23 -2.16
CA LEU A 222 10.74 2.54 -2.09
C LEU A 222 11.12 3.35 -0.84
N ALA A 223 10.25 4.26 -0.37
CA ALA A 223 10.56 5.10 0.79
C ALA A 223 10.92 4.30 2.05
N PRO A 224 10.08 3.36 2.55
CA PRO A 224 10.42 2.53 3.71
C PRO A 224 11.58 1.57 3.43
N THR A 225 11.69 1.07 2.20
CA THR A 225 12.72 0.12 1.80
C THR A 225 14.10 0.77 1.76
N ILE A 226 14.24 1.95 1.16
CA ILE A 226 15.49 2.73 1.18
C ILE A 226 15.91 3.03 2.63
N ALA A 227 14.99 3.50 3.48
CA ALA A 227 15.29 3.77 4.88
C ALA A 227 15.79 2.52 5.61
N ALA A 228 15.10 1.39 5.44
CA ALA A 228 15.46 0.14 6.13
C ALA A 228 16.77 -0.47 5.64
N LEU A 229 17.10 -0.35 4.37
CA LEU A 229 18.34 -0.91 3.81
C LEU A 229 19.57 -0.05 4.11
N LEU A 230 19.42 1.27 4.16
CA LEU A 230 20.56 2.19 4.31
C LEU A 230 20.86 2.53 5.77
N TRP A 231 19.87 2.84 6.61
CA TRP A 231 20.14 3.32 7.99
C TRP A 231 19.20 2.78 9.08
N ASN A 232 18.08 2.13 8.73
CA ASN A 232 17.07 1.69 9.71
C ASN A 232 16.79 0.19 9.66
N ARG A 233 17.85 -0.64 9.71
CA ARG A 233 17.72 -2.11 9.64
C ARG A 233 16.85 -2.64 10.77
N GLY A 234 15.93 -3.54 10.42
CA GLY A 234 14.92 -4.10 11.31
C GLY A 234 13.68 -3.22 11.53
N GLY A 235 13.71 -1.94 11.12
CA GLY A 235 12.57 -1.02 11.24
C GLY A 235 11.67 -0.93 10.00
N TRP A 236 11.83 -1.81 9.02
CA TRP A 236 11.13 -1.70 7.73
C TRP A 236 9.61 -1.66 7.88
N ILE A 237 9.03 -2.57 8.66
CA ILE A 237 7.56 -2.64 8.80
C ILE A 237 6.98 -1.40 9.48
N MET A 238 7.70 -0.83 10.44
CA MET A 238 7.31 0.44 11.04
C MET A 238 7.37 1.57 10.03
N ASN A 239 8.46 1.67 9.23
CA ASN A 239 8.56 2.64 8.15
C ASN A 239 7.44 2.47 7.14
N ARG A 240 7.08 1.22 6.79
CA ARG A 240 6.02 0.90 5.83
C ARG A 240 4.64 1.33 6.33
N ALA A 241 4.33 1.09 7.60
CA ALA A 241 3.08 1.55 8.20
C ALA A 241 3.02 3.09 8.27
N ASN A 242 4.10 3.72 8.73
CA ASN A 242 4.19 5.18 8.81
C ASN A 242 3.98 5.84 7.46
N THR A 243 4.71 5.40 6.43
CA THR A 243 4.59 5.97 5.07
C THR A 243 3.22 5.71 4.46
N LEU A 244 2.61 4.55 4.73
CA LEU A 244 1.24 4.25 4.29
C LEU A 244 0.21 5.19 4.93
N ALA A 245 0.27 5.38 6.25
CA ALA A 245 -0.62 6.28 6.95
C ALA A 245 -0.46 7.73 6.46
N ILE A 246 0.78 8.19 6.29
CA ILE A 246 1.10 9.52 5.76
C ILE A 246 0.54 9.67 4.34
N TRP A 247 0.80 8.71 3.46
CA TRP A 247 0.26 8.71 2.10
C TRP A 247 -1.27 8.80 2.10
N CYS A 248 -1.96 7.94 2.86
CA CYS A 248 -3.41 7.92 2.91
C CYS A 248 -3.98 9.26 3.40
N MET A 249 -3.39 9.89 4.42
CA MET A 249 -3.82 11.19 4.89
C MET A 249 -3.73 12.27 3.81
N PHE A 250 -2.59 12.36 3.14
CA PHE A 250 -2.38 13.39 2.12
C PHE A 250 -3.19 13.13 0.85
N ALA A 251 -3.24 11.89 0.37
CA ALA A 251 -3.96 11.53 -0.83
C ALA A 251 -5.47 11.74 -0.72
N GLN A 252 -6.05 11.58 0.48
CA GLN A 252 -7.49 11.80 0.69
C GLN A 252 -7.89 13.28 0.70
N VAL A 253 -6.96 14.17 1.04
CA VAL A 253 -7.23 15.62 1.12
C VAL A 253 -6.72 16.36 -0.11
N LEU A 254 -5.65 15.87 -0.71
CA LEU A 254 -5.01 16.45 -1.90
C LEU A 254 -5.08 15.44 -3.07
N PRO A 255 -6.21 15.37 -3.80
CA PRO A 255 -6.39 14.40 -4.88
C PRO A 255 -5.59 14.79 -6.14
N LEU A 256 -4.38 15.32 -5.97
CA LEU A 256 -3.45 15.67 -7.04
C LEU A 256 -3.05 14.45 -7.90
N PHE A 257 -3.19 13.25 -7.33
CA PHE A 257 -2.81 11.99 -7.96
C PHE A 257 -3.97 11.32 -8.70
N GLN A 258 -5.15 11.94 -8.68
CA GLN A 258 -6.31 11.54 -9.46
C GLN A 258 -6.28 12.23 -10.82
N GLU A 259 -6.89 11.61 -11.82
CA GLU A 259 -7.20 12.34 -13.06
C GLU A 259 -8.22 13.43 -12.77
N THR A 260 -7.89 14.65 -13.19
CA THR A 260 -8.80 15.77 -13.07
C THR A 260 -9.27 16.20 -14.46
N PHE A 261 -10.60 16.22 -14.63
CA PHE A 261 -11.26 16.80 -15.81
C PHE A 261 -11.82 18.18 -15.43
N LYS A 262 -11.59 19.14 -16.30
CA LYS A 262 -12.21 20.45 -16.18
C LYS A 262 -12.97 20.73 -17.49
N ASN A 263 -14.29 20.94 -17.37
CA ASN A 263 -15.18 21.22 -18.52
C ASN A 263 -15.12 20.14 -19.62
N GLY A 264 -14.98 18.86 -19.26
CA GLY A 264 -14.93 17.76 -20.21
C GLY A 264 -13.62 17.62 -20.97
N GLN A 265 -12.63 18.47 -20.69
CA GLN A 265 -11.29 18.35 -21.25
C GLN A 265 -10.30 17.90 -20.18
N GLN A 266 -9.38 17.01 -20.56
CA GLN A 266 -8.29 16.65 -19.69
C GLN A 266 -7.44 17.88 -19.41
N TRP A 267 -7.36 18.23 -18.16
CA TRP A 267 -6.40 19.19 -17.68
C TRP A 267 -5.14 18.44 -17.25
N PHE A 268 -4.14 19.15 -16.73
CA PHE A 268 -2.93 18.52 -16.25
C PHE A 268 -3.26 17.45 -15.20
N SER A 269 -2.82 16.20 -15.45
CA SER A 269 -2.96 15.11 -14.48
C SER A 269 -1.58 14.71 -13.94
N TRP A 270 -1.47 14.64 -12.61
CA TRP A 270 -0.33 14.05 -11.93
C TRP A 270 -0.38 12.53 -11.94
N ALA A 271 -1.54 11.93 -12.23
CA ALA A 271 -1.69 10.48 -12.33
C ALA A 271 -0.94 9.96 -13.57
N VAL A 272 -0.25 8.85 -13.38
CA VAL A 272 0.41 8.10 -14.44
C VAL A 272 -0.17 6.70 -14.45
N LEU A 273 -0.77 6.32 -15.57
CA LEU A 273 -1.49 5.07 -15.69
C LEU A 273 -0.59 3.92 -16.15
N PRO A 274 -0.88 2.69 -15.71
CA PRO A 274 -0.31 1.48 -16.25
C PRO A 274 -0.63 1.32 -17.76
N VAL A 275 0.24 0.59 -18.46
CA VAL A 275 0.12 0.42 -19.93
C VAL A 275 -1.05 -0.46 -20.39
N GLN A 276 -1.71 -1.20 -19.47
CA GLN A 276 -2.91 -1.97 -19.81
C GLN A 276 -4.11 -1.10 -20.23
N TYR A 277 -4.11 0.17 -19.86
CA TYR A 277 -5.17 1.11 -20.22
C TYR A 277 -4.95 1.69 -21.61
N PRO A 278 -5.90 1.54 -22.56
CA PRO A 278 -5.78 2.15 -23.88
C PRO A 278 -5.93 3.67 -23.73
N GLN A 279 -4.89 4.42 -24.08
CA GLN A 279 -4.86 5.90 -24.04
C GLN A 279 -5.50 6.52 -22.78
N GLY A 280 -5.35 5.84 -21.65
CA GLY A 280 -5.86 6.28 -20.37
C GLY A 280 -7.29 5.84 -20.05
N VAL A 281 -7.66 6.07 -18.80
CA VAL A 281 -8.99 5.84 -18.25
C VAL A 281 -10.07 6.69 -18.95
N GLU A 282 -9.66 7.71 -19.69
CA GLU A 282 -10.53 8.64 -20.42
C GLU A 282 -11.43 7.97 -21.42
N THR A 283 -10.89 7.03 -22.20
CA THR A 283 -11.69 6.28 -23.18
C THR A 283 -12.84 5.55 -22.48
N ILE A 284 -12.59 4.95 -21.32
CA ILE A 284 -13.61 4.27 -20.53
C ILE A 284 -14.61 5.25 -19.93
N LYS A 285 -14.16 6.41 -19.44
CA LYS A 285 -15.05 7.48 -18.95
C LYS A 285 -15.93 8.06 -20.06
N GLN A 286 -15.37 8.26 -21.25
CA GLN A 286 -16.14 8.72 -22.41
C GLN A 286 -17.21 7.72 -22.83
N ILE A 287 -16.88 6.42 -22.84
CA ILE A 287 -17.84 5.35 -23.09
C ILE A 287 -18.94 5.35 -22.02
N TYR A 288 -18.56 5.44 -20.74
CA TYR A 288 -19.52 5.50 -19.63
C TYR A 288 -20.46 6.69 -19.74
N ALA A 289 -19.95 7.87 -20.08
CA ALA A 289 -20.77 9.04 -20.32
C ALA A 289 -21.69 8.88 -21.56
N ALA A 290 -21.18 8.28 -22.63
CA ALA A 290 -21.93 8.07 -23.87
C ALA A 290 -23.12 7.10 -23.71
N VAL A 291 -23.04 6.13 -22.78
CA VAL A 291 -24.13 5.20 -22.45
C VAL A 291 -25.01 5.68 -21.29
N GLY A 292 -24.98 6.98 -20.97
CA GLY A 292 -25.81 7.59 -19.95
C GLY A 292 -25.49 7.19 -18.52
N GLY A 293 -24.26 6.70 -18.26
CA GLY A 293 -23.82 6.28 -16.94
C GLY A 293 -24.25 4.86 -16.56
N ASP A 294 -24.78 4.07 -17.49
CA ASP A 294 -25.15 2.68 -17.25
C ASP A 294 -23.93 1.76 -17.27
N ALA A 295 -23.53 1.26 -16.11
CA ALA A 295 -22.38 0.37 -15.96
C ALA A 295 -22.54 -0.97 -16.71
N ALA A 296 -23.76 -1.49 -16.82
CA ALA A 296 -24.03 -2.73 -17.54
C ALA A 296 -23.90 -2.53 -19.06
N ALA A 297 -24.40 -1.40 -19.58
CA ALA A 297 -24.24 -1.03 -20.98
C ALA A 297 -22.75 -0.74 -21.32
N VAL A 298 -22.00 -0.16 -20.38
CA VAL A 298 -20.54 0.02 -20.54
C VAL A 298 -19.84 -1.33 -20.63
N GLY A 299 -20.21 -2.33 -19.82
CA GLY A 299 -19.62 -3.67 -19.85
C GLY A 299 -19.65 -4.28 -21.24
N THR A 300 -20.75 -4.16 -21.98
CA THR A 300 -20.88 -4.68 -23.35
C THR A 300 -20.11 -3.87 -24.38
N THR A 301 -19.91 -2.58 -24.16
CA THR A 301 -19.18 -1.69 -25.09
C THR A 301 -17.68 -1.68 -24.80
N VAL A 302 -17.30 -1.74 -23.50
CA VAL A 302 -15.91 -1.74 -23.06
C VAL A 302 -15.21 -3.06 -23.39
N ASP A 303 -15.92 -4.15 -23.53
CA ASP A 303 -15.35 -5.42 -24.02
C ASP A 303 -14.74 -5.29 -25.43
N THR A 304 -15.10 -4.25 -26.18
CA THR A 304 -14.43 -3.90 -27.46
C THR A 304 -13.12 -3.13 -27.29
N VAL A 305 -12.85 -2.60 -26.08
CA VAL A 305 -11.61 -1.86 -25.78
C VAL A 305 -10.52 -2.84 -25.39
N ALA A 306 -9.53 -3.00 -26.27
CA ALA A 306 -8.44 -3.95 -26.04
C ALA A 306 -7.60 -3.54 -24.84
N ALA A 307 -7.57 -4.36 -23.79
CA ALA A 307 -6.61 -4.25 -22.71
C ALA A 307 -5.27 -4.88 -23.08
N ASN A 308 -4.18 -4.39 -22.50
CA ASN A 308 -2.87 -5.05 -22.60
C ASN A 308 -2.49 -5.69 -21.25
N PRO A 309 -2.94 -6.91 -20.94
CA PRO A 309 -2.71 -7.57 -19.65
C PRO A 309 -1.29 -8.14 -19.49
N THR A 310 -0.44 -8.07 -20.53
CA THR A 310 0.88 -8.73 -20.53
C THR A 310 1.73 -8.32 -19.34
N MET A 311 1.82 -7.02 -19.02
CA MET A 311 2.61 -6.56 -17.88
C MET A 311 1.99 -6.98 -16.54
N MET A 312 0.65 -7.01 -16.44
CA MET A 312 -0.05 -7.52 -15.26
C MET A 312 0.29 -8.99 -15.01
N LEU A 313 0.29 -9.81 -16.06
CA LEU A 313 0.68 -11.23 -15.99
C LEU A 313 2.14 -11.39 -15.57
N VAL A 314 3.06 -10.62 -16.16
CA VAL A 314 4.51 -10.71 -15.87
C VAL A 314 4.80 -10.36 -14.40
N ILE A 315 4.28 -9.24 -13.91
CA ILE A 315 4.57 -8.82 -12.54
C ILE A 315 3.89 -9.71 -11.50
N SER A 316 2.68 -10.21 -11.78
CA SER A 316 1.97 -11.13 -10.89
C SER A 316 2.62 -12.53 -10.86
N ALA A 317 3.10 -13.02 -12.00
CA ALA A 317 3.90 -14.25 -12.06
C ALA A 317 5.20 -14.09 -11.28
N LEU A 318 5.89 -12.95 -11.41
CA LEU A 318 7.09 -12.64 -10.63
C LEU A 318 6.79 -12.61 -9.12
N ALA A 319 5.68 -11.98 -8.72
CA ALA A 319 5.23 -11.95 -7.34
C ALA A 319 4.97 -13.36 -6.80
N LEU A 320 4.26 -14.20 -7.56
CA LEU A 320 4.00 -15.60 -7.16
C LEU A 320 5.28 -16.41 -7.03
N VAL A 321 6.15 -16.37 -8.05
CA VAL A 321 7.40 -17.16 -8.06
C VAL A 321 8.34 -16.74 -6.93
N THR A 322 8.51 -15.45 -6.69
CA THR A 322 9.39 -14.97 -5.61
C THR A 322 8.87 -15.35 -4.22
N ASN A 323 7.56 -15.30 -3.99
CA ASN A 323 6.95 -15.74 -2.73
C ASN A 323 7.02 -17.27 -2.57
N LEU A 324 6.87 -18.05 -3.63
CA LEU A 324 7.10 -19.51 -3.60
C LEU A 324 8.55 -19.86 -3.25
N ILE A 325 9.51 -19.17 -3.85
CA ILE A 325 10.93 -19.37 -3.51
C ILE A 325 11.19 -19.05 -2.04
N ALA A 326 10.65 -17.94 -1.56
CA ALA A 326 10.83 -17.52 -0.17
C ALA A 326 10.24 -18.52 0.84
N ILE A 327 9.01 -19.00 0.61
CA ILE A 327 8.39 -19.98 1.53
C ILE A 327 9.15 -21.32 1.50
N CYS A 328 9.59 -21.77 0.33
CA CYS A 328 10.44 -22.98 0.22
C CYS A 328 11.76 -22.82 0.97
N TYR A 329 12.39 -21.64 0.87
CA TYR A 329 13.61 -21.33 1.62
C TYR A 329 13.37 -21.33 3.14
N ILE A 330 12.30 -20.67 3.62
CA ILE A 330 11.92 -20.66 5.05
C ILE A 330 11.70 -22.09 5.56
N ILE A 331 10.94 -22.90 4.82
CA ILE A 331 10.69 -24.32 5.18
C ILE A 331 12.01 -25.10 5.25
N SER A 332 12.88 -24.92 4.26
CA SER A 332 14.17 -25.61 4.20
C SER A 332 15.06 -25.26 5.40
N VAL A 333 15.21 -23.97 5.71
CA VAL A 333 16.00 -23.51 6.86
C VAL A 333 15.38 -24.00 8.17
N SER A 334 14.06 -23.92 8.30
CA SER A 334 13.34 -24.36 9.51
C SER A 334 13.52 -25.85 9.77
N LYS A 335 13.42 -26.68 8.73
CA LYS A 335 13.67 -28.11 8.82
C LYS A 335 15.12 -28.42 9.20
N LYS A 336 16.10 -27.78 8.54
CA LYS A 336 17.52 -27.96 8.81
C LYS A 336 17.91 -27.59 10.24
N ARG A 337 17.30 -26.56 10.79
CA ARG A 337 17.59 -26.04 12.13
C ARG A 337 16.66 -26.59 13.22
N HIS A 338 15.68 -27.42 12.84
CA HIS A 338 14.65 -27.97 13.76
C HIS A 338 13.91 -26.88 14.53
N ILE A 339 13.53 -25.78 13.87
CA ILE A 339 12.84 -24.64 14.48
C ILE A 339 11.42 -24.47 13.94
N ASN A 340 10.55 -23.86 14.78
CA ASN A 340 9.27 -23.34 14.31
C ASN A 340 9.49 -21.89 13.79
N PRO A 341 9.31 -21.62 12.46
CA PRO A 341 9.63 -20.33 11.86
C PRO A 341 8.76 -19.19 12.39
N TYR A 342 7.63 -19.47 13.00
CA TYR A 342 6.74 -18.44 13.52
C TYR A 342 7.05 -18.05 14.97
N LYS A 343 7.77 -18.92 15.70
CA LYS A 343 8.16 -18.69 17.10
C LYS A 343 9.63 -18.28 17.23
N GLN A 344 10.48 -18.70 16.29
CA GLN A 344 11.93 -18.56 16.36
C GLN A 344 12.46 -17.88 15.09
N ASP A 345 13.55 -17.15 15.24
CA ASP A 345 14.18 -16.41 14.14
C ASP A 345 14.78 -17.36 13.11
N VAL A 346 14.43 -17.10 11.84
CA VAL A 346 14.87 -17.92 10.68
C VAL A 346 16.16 -17.38 10.10
N PHE A 347 16.34 -16.07 10.07
CA PHE A 347 17.39 -15.41 9.29
C PHE A 347 18.62 -14.97 10.11
N VAL A 348 18.87 -15.60 11.27
CA VAL A 348 19.91 -15.20 12.23
C VAL A 348 21.34 -15.13 11.66
N ASP A 349 21.63 -15.88 10.59
CA ASP A 349 22.95 -15.88 9.96
C ASP A 349 23.16 -14.69 9.03
N GLN A 350 22.10 -14.01 8.63
CA GLN A 350 22.19 -12.86 7.73
C GLN A 350 22.76 -11.63 8.44
N LYS A 351 23.61 -10.90 7.73
CA LYS A 351 24.16 -9.62 8.23
C LYS A 351 23.05 -8.63 8.58
N TYR A 352 21.99 -8.55 7.75
CA TYR A 352 20.85 -7.66 8.01
C TYR A 352 20.19 -7.95 9.36
N TYR A 353 19.96 -9.23 9.68
CA TYR A 353 19.42 -9.65 10.96
C TYR A 353 20.33 -9.24 12.13
N LYS A 354 21.63 -9.54 12.03
CA LYS A 354 22.61 -9.21 13.06
C LYS A 354 22.69 -7.70 13.34
N ASP A 355 22.68 -6.90 12.29
CA ASP A 355 22.68 -5.43 12.40
C ASP A 355 21.38 -4.91 13.01
N ALA A 356 20.22 -5.54 12.72
CA ALA A 356 18.95 -5.20 13.35
C ALA A 356 18.94 -5.54 14.84
N MET A 357 19.40 -6.75 15.21
CA MET A 357 19.51 -7.19 16.60
C MET A 357 20.48 -6.33 17.43
N ALA A 358 21.56 -5.85 16.82
CA ALA A 358 22.50 -4.93 17.51
C ALA A 358 21.82 -3.62 17.98
N ARG A 359 20.73 -3.21 17.30
CA ARG A 359 19.90 -2.04 17.64
C ARG A 359 18.78 -2.35 18.62
N ALA A 360 18.36 -3.61 18.73
CA ALA A 360 17.23 -4.02 19.56
C ALA A 360 17.55 -3.94 21.06
N ASP A 361 16.56 -3.48 21.83
CA ASP A 361 16.51 -3.50 23.30
C ASP A 361 15.86 -4.83 23.74
N VAL A 362 16.71 -5.81 24.00
CA VAL A 362 16.31 -7.22 24.22
C VAL A 362 16.02 -7.50 25.69
N ASP A 363 16.30 -6.54 26.57
CA ASP A 363 16.15 -6.65 28.03
C ASP A 363 14.71 -6.45 28.48
#